data_9bb1b6efff58f267f156ea169924271c
#
_entry.id   9bb1b6efff58f267f156ea169924271c
#
_cell.length_a   1.000
_cell.length_b   1.000
_cell.length_c   1.000
_cell.angle_alpha   90.00
_cell.angle_beta   90.00
_cell.angle_gamma   90.00
#
_symmetry.space_group_name_H-M   'P 1'
#
loop_
_entity.id
_entity.type
_entity.pdbx_description
1 polymer ?
#
loop_
_entity_poly.entity_id
_entity_poly.type
_entity_poly.pdbx_seq_one_letter_code
_entity_poly.pdbx_strand_id
1 'polypeptide(L)'
;ASVLGGKSEFKKLIKYARENSVTLLPEADLLFATNDRLFDGFSSNSDGIRQLDYIRGGIADYRPDIDDFGKLRIGVSPTLYDKYFQNFFKGYAAYKLSSISLGTAGTYLNSDYSRKNMTNRGETRKTIEALLKSCGKDYSLSFTGANAYVLPYADSLSGISTTDSRYLGESYS
;
A
#
# COMPACT_ATOMS: atom_id res chain seq x y z
N ALA A 1 8.74 12.36 -6.26
CA ALA A 1 8.69 13.80 -5.89
C ALA A 1 9.62 14.67 -6.76
N SER A 2 10.79 14.17 -7.20
CA SER A 2 11.72 14.94 -8.04
C SER A 2 11.15 15.24 -9.44
N VAL A 3 10.42 14.31 -10.03
CA VAL A 3 9.80 14.45 -11.35
C VAL A 3 8.70 15.53 -11.36
N LEU A 4 8.04 15.74 -10.22
CA LEU A 4 6.99 16.75 -10.05
C LEU A 4 7.50 18.03 -9.36
N GLY A 5 8.78 18.39 -9.53
CA GLY A 5 9.35 19.61 -8.95
C GLY A 5 9.72 19.51 -7.45
N GLY A 6 9.63 18.34 -6.85
CA GLY A 6 10.04 18.09 -5.46
C GLY A 6 9.09 18.65 -4.40
N LYS A 7 9.60 18.76 -3.17
CA LYS A 7 8.80 19.19 -2.00
C LYS A 7 8.25 20.61 -2.12
N SER A 8 8.98 21.50 -2.76
CA SER A 8 8.60 22.92 -2.92
C SER A 8 7.36 23.04 -3.80
N GLU A 9 7.39 22.41 -4.97
CA GLU A 9 6.28 22.48 -5.91
C GLU A 9 5.05 21.75 -5.39
N PHE A 10 5.24 20.64 -4.68
CA PHE A 10 4.12 19.95 -4.02
C PHE A 10 3.44 20.84 -2.96
N LYS A 11 4.21 21.63 -2.19
CA LYS A 11 3.61 22.61 -1.26
C LYS A 11 2.84 23.72 -1.98
N LYS A 12 3.31 24.16 -3.15
CA LYS A 12 2.56 25.13 -3.98
C LYS A 12 1.25 24.54 -4.48
N LEU A 13 1.28 23.27 -4.93
CA LEU A 13 0.06 22.56 -5.33
C LEU A 13 -0.94 22.44 -4.19
N ILE A 14 -0.48 22.10 -2.99
CA ILE A 14 -1.35 22.04 -1.79
C ILE A 14 -1.99 23.41 -1.50
N LYS A 15 -1.21 24.48 -1.59
CA LYS A 15 -1.72 25.84 -1.40
C LYS A 15 -2.78 26.17 -2.44
N TYR A 16 -2.49 25.96 -3.71
CA TYR A 16 -3.42 26.19 -4.82
C TYR A 16 -4.72 25.38 -4.63
N ALA A 17 -4.64 24.10 -4.27
CA ALA A 17 -5.79 23.25 -4.06
C ALA A 17 -6.70 23.82 -2.94
N ARG A 18 -6.10 24.26 -1.83
CA ARG A 18 -6.85 24.88 -0.71
C ARG A 18 -7.55 26.17 -1.13
N GLU A 19 -6.86 27.05 -1.88
CA GLU A 19 -7.40 28.30 -2.35
C GLU A 19 -8.57 28.13 -3.35
N ASN A 20 -8.61 26.97 -4.02
CA ASN A 20 -9.65 26.62 -4.99
C ASN A 20 -10.64 25.56 -4.50
N SER A 21 -10.67 25.26 -3.19
CA SER A 21 -11.57 24.25 -2.59
C SER A 21 -11.44 22.85 -3.24
N VAL A 22 -10.23 22.49 -3.68
CA VAL A 22 -9.92 21.17 -4.25
C VAL A 22 -9.32 20.28 -3.16
N THR A 23 -9.91 19.11 -2.95
CA THR A 23 -9.35 18.08 -2.07
C THR A 23 -8.30 17.28 -2.81
N LEU A 24 -7.06 17.28 -2.30
CA LEU A 24 -6.00 16.44 -2.82
C LEU A 24 -6.03 15.08 -2.12
N LEU A 25 -5.95 14.02 -2.89
CA LEU A 25 -5.82 12.63 -2.44
C LEU A 25 -4.49 12.06 -2.96
N PRO A 26 -3.35 12.44 -2.36
CA PRO A 26 -2.08 11.84 -2.76
C PRO A 26 -2.11 10.34 -2.46
N GLU A 27 -1.62 9.54 -3.39
CA GLU A 27 -1.54 8.10 -3.22
C GLU A 27 -0.18 7.69 -2.67
N ALA A 28 -0.19 6.77 -1.72
CA ALA A 28 0.99 6.10 -1.18
C ALA A 28 0.73 4.59 -1.09
N ASP A 29 1.53 3.80 -1.78
CA ASP A 29 1.55 2.36 -1.62
C ASP A 29 2.57 2.00 -0.53
N LEU A 30 2.08 1.57 0.63
CA LEU A 30 2.92 1.24 1.80
C LEU A 30 3.12 -0.27 1.99
N LEU A 31 2.49 -1.10 1.15
CA LEU A 31 2.65 -2.55 1.20
C LEU A 31 3.78 -3.06 0.31
N PHE A 32 4.29 -2.20 -0.55
CA PHE A 32 5.38 -2.51 -1.48
C PHE A 32 6.48 -1.47 -1.39
N ALA A 33 7.70 -1.90 -1.65
CA ALA A 33 8.87 -1.04 -1.76
C ALA A 33 9.55 -1.25 -3.11
N THR A 34 10.03 -0.17 -3.72
CA THR A 34 10.90 -0.24 -4.90
C THR A 34 12.34 -0.32 -4.44
N ASN A 35 13.08 -1.29 -4.95
CA ASN A 35 14.51 -1.47 -4.60
C ASN A 35 15.39 -0.73 -5.62
N ASP A 36 15.17 0.59 -5.75
CA ASP A 36 15.84 1.42 -6.76
C ASP A 36 17.01 2.24 -6.22
N ARG A 37 17.22 2.24 -4.89
CA ARG A 37 18.30 3.00 -4.25
C ARG A 37 18.96 2.21 -3.12
N LEU A 38 20.25 2.31 -3.03
CA LEU A 38 21.00 1.83 -1.87
C LEU A 38 20.72 2.76 -0.67
N PHE A 39 20.50 2.17 0.50
CA PHE A 39 20.29 2.89 1.76
C PHE A 39 19.02 3.75 1.85
N ASP A 40 17.96 3.35 1.17
CA ASP A 40 16.64 4.00 1.23
C ASP A 40 15.82 3.63 2.48
N GLY A 41 16.37 2.77 3.34
CA GLY A 41 15.71 2.30 4.57
C GLY A 41 14.90 1.01 4.40
N PHE A 42 14.91 0.43 3.20
CA PHE A 42 14.34 -0.89 2.89
C PHE A 42 15.46 -1.86 2.48
N SER A 43 15.38 -3.09 2.96
CA SER A 43 16.25 -4.18 2.54
C SER A 43 15.42 -5.37 2.08
N SER A 44 15.50 -5.71 0.80
CA SER A 44 14.76 -6.85 0.24
C SER A 44 15.03 -8.17 0.99
N ASN A 45 16.24 -8.33 1.51
CA ASN A 45 16.65 -9.53 2.24
C ASN A 45 16.03 -9.65 3.64
N SER A 46 15.88 -8.55 4.36
CA SER A 46 15.37 -8.55 5.74
C SER A 46 13.91 -8.10 5.85
N ASP A 47 13.46 -7.27 4.93
CA ASP A 47 12.18 -6.57 5.03
C ASP A 47 11.17 -7.02 3.97
N GLY A 48 11.66 -7.70 2.91
CA GLY A 48 10.81 -8.29 1.86
C GLY A 48 10.17 -9.60 2.29
N ILE A 49 8.96 -9.85 1.80
CA ILE A 49 8.25 -11.12 2.01
C ILE A 49 8.94 -12.28 1.32
N ARG A 50 8.79 -13.48 1.88
CA ARG A 50 9.21 -14.75 1.30
C ARG A 50 7.99 -15.58 0.95
N GLN A 51 8.02 -16.23 -0.22
CA GLN A 51 6.98 -17.16 -0.67
C GLN A 51 7.41 -18.61 -0.44
N LEU A 52 6.42 -19.51 -0.34
CA LEU A 52 6.66 -20.94 -0.45
C LEU A 52 6.92 -21.27 -1.92
N ASP A 53 8.07 -21.84 -2.19
CA ASP A 53 8.40 -22.42 -3.50
C ASP A 53 8.14 -23.92 -3.47
N TYR A 54 6.97 -24.32 -3.92
CA TYR A 54 6.59 -25.75 -4.00
C TYR A 54 7.43 -26.54 -5.00
N ILE A 55 8.00 -25.90 -6.00
CA ILE A 55 8.81 -26.55 -7.04
C ILE A 55 10.18 -26.91 -6.48
N ARG A 56 10.75 -26.02 -5.67
CA ARG A 56 12.08 -26.18 -5.07
C ARG A 56 12.02 -26.74 -3.64
N GLY A 57 10.80 -26.94 -3.11
CA GLY A 57 10.61 -27.47 -1.75
C GLY A 57 11.11 -26.57 -0.64
N GLY A 58 11.17 -25.25 -0.87
CA GLY A 58 11.73 -24.28 0.06
C GLY A 58 11.02 -22.94 0.07
N ILE A 59 11.63 -21.98 0.76
CA ILE A 59 11.18 -20.59 0.81
C ILE A 59 11.94 -19.82 -0.26
N ALA A 60 11.22 -19.20 -1.19
CA ALA A 60 11.78 -18.38 -2.25
C ALA A 60 11.56 -16.88 -1.97
N ASP A 61 12.38 -16.06 -2.61
CA ASP A 61 12.12 -14.63 -2.66
C ASP A 61 10.81 -14.34 -3.38
N TYR A 62 10.11 -13.32 -2.93
CA TYR A 62 8.94 -12.83 -3.62
C TYR A 62 9.33 -12.41 -5.03
N ARG A 63 8.58 -12.88 -6.03
CA ARG A 63 8.75 -12.37 -7.39
C ARG A 63 8.39 -10.90 -7.38
N PRO A 64 9.30 -10.02 -7.81
CA PRO A 64 8.97 -8.62 -7.89
C PRO A 64 7.79 -8.46 -8.85
N ASP A 65 6.81 -7.69 -8.42
CA ASP A 65 5.73 -7.21 -9.27
C ASP A 65 6.22 -5.96 -10.02
N ILE A 66 5.54 -5.59 -11.08
CA ILE A 66 5.86 -4.40 -11.86
C ILE A 66 4.80 -3.35 -11.55
N ASP A 67 5.22 -2.18 -11.09
CA ASP A 67 4.32 -1.05 -10.90
C ASP A 67 3.88 -0.43 -12.24
N ASP A 68 2.94 0.50 -12.19
CA ASP A 68 2.40 1.20 -13.37
C ASP A 68 3.46 1.98 -14.16
N PHE A 69 4.65 2.18 -13.58
CA PHE A 69 5.80 2.84 -14.22
C PHE A 69 6.86 1.87 -14.73
N GLY A 70 6.58 0.57 -14.72
CA GLY A 70 7.51 -0.47 -15.14
C GLY A 70 8.65 -0.75 -14.16
N LYS A 71 8.55 -0.30 -12.89
CA LYS A 71 9.54 -0.55 -11.85
C LYS A 71 9.20 -1.81 -11.07
N LEU A 72 10.23 -2.57 -10.75
CA LEU A 72 10.11 -3.72 -9.87
C LEU A 72 9.82 -3.27 -8.44
N ARG A 73 8.76 -3.82 -7.84
CA ARG A 73 8.39 -3.62 -6.44
C ARG A 73 8.40 -4.94 -5.68
N ILE A 74 8.75 -4.89 -4.43
CA ILE A 74 8.86 -6.04 -3.53
C ILE A 74 7.86 -5.84 -2.40
N GLY A 75 7.06 -6.86 -2.10
CA GLY A 75 6.15 -6.83 -0.96
C GLY A 75 6.92 -6.69 0.36
N VAL A 76 6.51 -5.74 1.18
CA VAL A 76 7.05 -5.56 2.53
C VAL A 76 6.47 -6.62 3.45
N SER A 77 7.28 -7.16 4.37
CA SER A 77 6.79 -8.11 5.37
C SER A 77 5.70 -7.49 6.25
N PRO A 78 4.54 -8.14 6.44
CA PRO A 78 3.45 -7.59 7.24
C PRO A 78 3.82 -7.26 8.67
N THR A 79 4.81 -7.93 9.25
CA THR A 79 5.33 -7.63 10.60
C THR A 79 6.02 -6.27 10.69
N LEU A 80 6.36 -5.67 9.55
CA LEU A 80 7.04 -4.38 9.45
C LEU A 80 6.10 -3.24 9.00
N TYR A 81 4.84 -3.52 8.69
CA TYR A 81 3.91 -2.49 8.23
C TYR A 81 3.79 -1.33 9.22
N ASP A 82 3.69 -1.60 10.52
CA ASP A 82 3.62 -0.55 11.54
C ASP A 82 4.81 0.41 11.46
N LYS A 83 6.02 -0.11 11.35
CA LYS A 83 7.25 0.70 11.18
C LYS A 83 7.18 1.61 9.94
N TYR A 84 6.76 1.05 8.80
CA TYR A 84 6.71 1.82 7.54
C TYR A 84 5.58 2.84 7.54
N PHE A 85 4.41 2.49 8.05
CA PHE A 85 3.29 3.40 8.20
C PHE A 85 3.65 4.57 9.13
N GLN A 86 4.19 4.31 10.32
CA GLN A 86 4.60 5.37 11.25
C GLN A 86 5.65 6.30 10.63
N ASN A 87 6.67 5.75 9.98
CA ASN A 87 7.70 6.56 9.33
C ASN A 87 7.14 7.44 8.21
N PHE A 88 6.24 6.89 7.41
CA PHE A 88 5.59 7.63 6.34
C PHE A 88 4.72 8.76 6.91
N PHE A 89 3.81 8.46 7.83
CA PHE A 89 2.87 9.44 8.39
C PHE A 89 3.57 10.53 9.19
N LYS A 90 4.67 10.23 9.87
CA LYS A 90 5.53 11.26 10.49
C LYS A 90 6.03 12.30 9.48
N GLY A 91 6.42 11.85 8.28
CA GLY A 91 6.80 12.75 7.19
C GLY A 91 5.61 13.45 6.54
N TYR A 92 4.49 12.73 6.38
CA TYR A 92 3.28 13.21 5.73
C TYR A 92 2.59 14.35 6.51
N ALA A 93 2.60 14.28 7.83
CA ALA A 93 2.03 15.30 8.72
C ALA A 93 2.58 16.72 8.46
N ALA A 94 3.82 16.83 7.96
CA ALA A 94 4.44 18.11 7.60
C ALA A 94 3.73 18.84 6.44
N TYR A 95 2.92 18.13 5.66
CA TYR A 95 2.13 18.71 4.57
C TYR A 95 0.76 19.22 4.99
N LYS A 96 0.30 18.88 6.21
CA LYS A 96 -1.00 19.30 6.77
C LYS A 96 -2.17 18.98 5.82
N LEU A 97 -2.12 17.86 5.14
CA LEU A 97 -3.23 17.31 4.36
C LEU A 97 -4.14 16.51 5.30
N SER A 98 -5.43 16.51 5.00
CA SER A 98 -6.46 15.80 5.78
C SER A 98 -6.89 14.47 5.14
N SER A 99 -6.35 14.12 3.98
CA SER A 99 -6.77 12.97 3.19
C SER A 99 -5.60 12.30 2.49
N ILE A 100 -5.70 10.98 2.28
CA ILE A 100 -4.70 10.16 1.60
C ILE A 100 -5.36 8.96 0.94
N SER A 101 -4.86 8.57 -0.24
CA SER A 101 -5.13 7.26 -0.83
C SER A 101 -4.03 6.28 -0.39
N LEU A 102 -4.44 5.15 0.18
CA LEU A 102 -3.54 4.05 0.55
C LEU A 102 -3.47 2.98 -0.56
N GLY A 103 -3.92 3.33 -1.76
CA GLY A 103 -3.75 2.53 -2.97
C GLY A 103 -4.19 1.08 -2.78
N THR A 104 -3.24 0.19 -2.93
CA THR A 104 -3.45 -1.27 -2.90
C THR A 104 -3.60 -1.87 -1.49
N ALA A 105 -3.50 -1.09 -0.42
CA ALA A 105 -3.67 -1.61 0.94
C ALA A 105 -5.06 -2.24 1.18
N GLY A 106 -6.05 -1.88 0.36
CA GLY A 106 -7.37 -2.48 0.36
C GLY A 106 -7.50 -3.81 -0.35
N THR A 107 -6.54 -4.21 -1.17
CA THR A 107 -6.63 -5.38 -2.05
C THR A 107 -5.65 -6.49 -1.72
N TYR A 108 -4.44 -6.15 -1.30
CA TYR A 108 -3.39 -7.13 -1.06
C TYR A 108 -3.34 -7.59 0.40
N LEU A 109 -3.38 -8.91 0.58
CA LEU A 109 -3.13 -9.58 1.85
C LEU A 109 -1.93 -10.53 1.67
N ASN A 110 -0.74 -9.99 1.85
CA ASN A 110 0.48 -10.75 1.70
C ASN A 110 0.67 -11.71 2.89
N SER A 111 1.23 -12.90 2.60
CA SER A 111 1.81 -13.77 3.64
C SER A 111 3.32 -13.67 3.58
N ASP A 112 3.99 -13.86 4.70
CA ASP A 112 5.44 -13.98 4.76
C ASP A 112 5.82 -15.33 5.36
N TYR A 113 6.60 -16.11 4.65
CA TYR A 113 7.07 -17.43 5.08
C TYR A 113 8.52 -17.43 5.56
N SER A 114 9.11 -16.24 5.74
CA SER A 114 10.43 -16.14 6.35
C SER A 114 10.39 -16.61 7.80
N ARG A 115 11.44 -17.30 8.25
CA ARG A 115 11.51 -17.81 9.64
C ARG A 115 11.38 -16.69 10.67
N LYS A 116 11.86 -15.49 10.36
CA LYS A 116 11.87 -14.36 11.27
C LYS A 116 10.52 -13.63 11.35
N ASN A 117 9.83 -13.55 10.22
CA ASN A 117 8.64 -12.70 10.07
C ASN A 117 7.42 -13.50 9.61
N MET A 118 7.35 -14.80 9.97
CA MET A 118 6.27 -15.66 9.52
C MET A 118 4.90 -15.07 9.87
N THR A 119 4.08 -14.87 8.83
CA THR A 119 2.77 -14.24 8.95
C THR A 119 1.84 -14.78 7.88
N ASN A 120 0.64 -15.16 8.25
CA ASN A 120 -0.41 -15.57 7.33
C ASN A 120 -1.34 -14.40 6.94
N ARG A 121 -2.19 -14.61 5.92
CA ARG A 121 -3.14 -13.59 5.44
C ARG A 121 -4.09 -13.08 6.51
N GLY A 122 -4.52 -13.95 7.43
CA GLY A 122 -5.44 -13.57 8.51
C GLY A 122 -4.78 -12.62 9.51
N GLU A 123 -3.52 -12.86 9.84
CA GLU A 123 -2.71 -11.97 10.69
C GLU A 123 -2.41 -10.65 9.98
N THR A 124 -2.04 -10.71 8.70
CA THR A 124 -1.84 -9.52 7.87
C THR A 124 -3.09 -8.65 7.83
N ARG A 125 -4.28 -9.25 7.64
CA ARG A 125 -5.54 -8.54 7.69
C ARG A 125 -5.72 -7.79 9.02
N LYS A 126 -5.52 -8.46 10.16
CA LYS A 126 -5.63 -7.82 11.48
C LYS A 126 -4.67 -6.64 11.64
N THR A 127 -3.44 -6.80 11.15
CA THR A 127 -2.43 -5.73 11.16
C THR A 127 -2.89 -4.54 10.33
N ILE A 128 -3.37 -4.76 9.11
CA ILE A 128 -3.88 -3.69 8.24
C ILE A 128 -5.10 -3.01 8.89
N GLU A 129 -6.09 -3.75 9.38
CA GLU A 129 -7.26 -3.18 10.06
C GLU A 129 -6.87 -2.29 11.25
N ALA A 130 -5.90 -2.70 12.06
CA ALA A 130 -5.39 -1.90 13.16
C ALA A 130 -4.73 -0.60 12.70
N LEU A 131 -3.92 -0.67 11.63
CA LEU A 131 -3.27 0.50 11.02
C LEU A 131 -4.30 1.46 10.42
N LEU A 132 -5.28 0.96 9.67
CA LEU A 132 -6.35 1.78 9.08
C LEU A 132 -7.18 2.48 10.16
N LYS A 133 -7.53 1.77 11.24
CA LYS A 133 -8.23 2.34 12.39
C LYS A 133 -7.41 3.45 13.06
N SER A 134 -6.09 3.32 13.10
CA SER A 134 -5.21 4.36 13.63
C SER A 134 -5.13 5.56 12.70
N CYS A 135 -4.87 5.34 11.41
CA CYS A 135 -4.74 6.40 10.41
C CYS A 135 -6.05 7.18 10.21
N GLY A 136 -7.19 6.50 10.23
CA GLY A 136 -8.52 7.11 10.06
C GLY A 136 -8.93 8.06 11.19
N LYS A 137 -8.16 8.18 12.27
CA LYS A 137 -8.38 9.22 13.30
C LYS A 137 -7.94 10.60 12.83
N ASP A 138 -6.92 10.64 11.97
CA ASP A 138 -6.26 11.88 11.56
C ASP A 138 -6.48 12.21 10.09
N TYR A 139 -6.83 11.19 9.27
CA TYR A 139 -6.94 11.31 7.83
C TYR A 139 -8.20 10.65 7.28
N SER A 140 -8.81 11.28 6.30
CA SER A 140 -9.79 10.64 5.41
C SER A 140 -9.05 9.66 4.48
N LEU A 141 -9.50 8.40 4.46
CA LEU A 141 -8.82 7.31 3.77
C LEU A 141 -9.54 6.95 2.47
N SER A 142 -8.78 6.88 1.39
CA SER A 142 -9.23 6.38 0.08
C SER A 142 -8.45 5.13 -0.32
N PHE A 143 -9.08 4.27 -1.13
CA PHE A 143 -8.44 3.06 -1.66
C PHE A 143 -8.76 2.89 -3.14
N THR A 144 -7.85 2.25 -3.87
CA THR A 144 -8.05 1.83 -5.25
C THR A 144 -8.32 0.32 -5.27
N GLY A 145 -9.56 -0.07 -5.59
CA GLY A 145 -10.04 -1.41 -5.33
C GLY A 145 -10.22 -1.66 -3.82
N ALA A 146 -11.05 -2.61 -3.43
CA ALA A 146 -11.21 -2.91 -2.01
C ALA A 146 -11.77 -4.30 -1.77
N ASN A 147 -11.20 -4.99 -0.80
CA ASN A 147 -11.82 -6.13 -0.15
C ASN A 147 -12.75 -5.65 0.99
N ALA A 148 -13.74 -6.44 1.34
CA ALA A 148 -14.76 -6.07 2.31
C ALA A 148 -14.21 -5.60 3.67
N TYR A 149 -13.04 -6.06 4.07
CA TYR A 149 -12.44 -5.71 5.37
C TYR A 149 -12.02 -4.24 5.49
N VAL A 150 -11.83 -3.52 4.39
CA VAL A 150 -11.45 -2.09 4.44
C VAL A 150 -12.66 -1.15 4.43
N LEU A 151 -13.84 -1.63 4.05
CA LEU A 151 -15.04 -0.81 3.93
C LEU A 151 -15.37 0.01 5.21
N PRO A 152 -15.19 -0.52 6.43
CA PRO A 152 -15.44 0.26 7.65
C PRO A 152 -14.48 1.44 7.87
N TYR A 153 -13.39 1.51 7.12
CA TYR A 153 -12.33 2.51 7.27
C TYR A 153 -12.23 3.46 6.06
N ALA A 154 -12.97 3.17 4.99
CA ALA A 154 -12.87 3.90 3.74
C ALA A 154 -13.88 5.06 3.68
N ASP A 155 -13.39 6.27 3.45
CA ASP A 155 -14.23 7.43 3.14
C ASP A 155 -14.53 7.50 1.63
N SER A 156 -13.64 6.97 0.81
CA SER A 156 -13.85 6.88 -0.64
C SER A 156 -13.15 5.67 -1.26
N LEU A 157 -13.73 5.17 -2.34
CA LEU A 157 -13.24 4.03 -3.10
C LEU A 157 -13.24 4.36 -4.59
N SER A 158 -12.17 3.98 -5.27
CA SER A 158 -12.05 4.07 -6.74
C SER A 158 -11.74 2.70 -7.32
N GLY A 159 -11.92 2.54 -8.63
CA GLY A 159 -11.59 1.28 -9.31
C GLY A 159 -12.42 0.07 -8.87
N ILE A 160 -13.61 0.29 -8.30
CA ILE A 160 -14.53 -0.78 -7.94
C ILE A 160 -15.28 -1.23 -9.19
N SER A 161 -15.22 -2.54 -9.49
CA SER A 161 -16.03 -3.12 -10.56
C SER A 161 -17.50 -3.06 -10.16
N THR A 162 -18.31 -2.44 -10.98
CA THR A 162 -19.77 -2.40 -10.84
C THR A 162 -20.47 -3.48 -11.67
N THR A 163 -19.70 -4.26 -12.43
CA THR A 163 -20.21 -5.38 -13.21
C THR A 163 -20.02 -6.68 -12.44
N ASP A 164 -20.95 -7.63 -12.62
CA ASP A 164 -20.79 -9.00 -12.12
C ASP A 164 -19.45 -9.56 -12.57
N SER A 165 -18.77 -10.26 -11.65
CA SER A 165 -17.48 -10.85 -11.98
C SER A 165 -17.69 -11.87 -13.13
N ARG A 166 -17.15 -11.58 -14.30
CA ARG A 166 -17.21 -12.48 -15.47
C ARG A 166 -16.58 -13.84 -15.21
N TYR A 167 -15.86 -13.99 -14.10
CA TYR A 167 -15.25 -15.26 -13.68
C TYR A 167 -16.25 -16.40 -13.45
N LEU A 168 -17.51 -16.08 -13.13
CA LEU A 168 -18.55 -17.11 -12.95
C LEU A 168 -19.36 -17.38 -14.22
N GLY A 169 -19.29 -16.51 -15.24
CA GLY A 169 -20.03 -16.65 -16.49
C GLY A 169 -19.32 -17.45 -17.57
N GLU A 170 -17.98 -17.48 -17.54
CA GLU A 170 -17.19 -18.14 -18.60
C GLU A 170 -16.87 -19.63 -18.31
N SER A 171 -17.12 -20.12 -17.10
CA SER A 171 -16.82 -21.51 -16.72
C SER A 171 -17.98 -22.49 -16.91
N TYR A 172 -19.13 -22.06 -17.45
CA TYR A 172 -20.31 -22.90 -17.64
C TYR A 172 -20.98 -22.80 -19.02
N SER A 173 -20.25 -22.37 -20.05
CA SER A 173 -20.71 -22.42 -21.44
C SER A 173 -19.96 -23.46 -22.23
#